data_b0d16f873d6286f1caa25dbe5d64e069
#
_entry.id   b0d16f873d6286f1caa25dbe5d64e069
#
_cell.length_a   1.000
_cell.length_b   1.000
_cell.length_c   1.000
_cell.angle_alpha   90.00
_cell.angle_beta   90.00
_cell.angle_gamma   90.00
#
_symmetry.space_group_name_H-M   'P 1'
#
loop_
_entity.id
_entity.type
_entity.pdbx_description
1 polymer ?
#
loop_
_entity_poly.entity_id
_entity_poly.type
_entity_poly.pdbx_seq_one_letter_code
_entity_poly.pdbx_strand_id
1 'polypeptide(L)'
;MTDPRVLWVTGAGSGMGRAAAVAVSAGRRVALSGRRTEPLQETAALVEQAGGEALVLPLDARDPEAIAQAQDAIGSAWGGVDDVVLSAGLNTPQRTWADQSMAEAEAVIATNLNAVLRIVDAVLPDLRARGEGQVVVISSYSAWRFTPYAGVAYSASKSALAALCQTLNAQEATHGVRACHLCPGDVDTDFLRLRPVVPGAEARTAMLSPDDVGRAVRFVLESPPQVRIDELVISPLSQA
;
A
#
# COMPACT_ATOMS: atom_id res chain seq x y z
N MET A 1 0.72 -6.28 29.65
CA MET A 1 1.35 -6.12 28.31
C MET A 1 0.22 -5.79 27.36
N THR A 2 0.33 -4.73 26.59
CA THR A 2 -0.67 -4.42 25.53
C THR A 2 -0.56 -5.48 24.45
N ASP A 3 -1.71 -5.92 23.90
CA ASP A 3 -1.71 -6.86 22.78
C ASP A 3 -0.94 -6.29 21.57
N PRO A 4 -0.22 -7.16 20.82
CA PRO A 4 0.46 -6.74 19.62
C PRO A 4 -0.51 -6.09 18.60
N ARG A 5 -0.14 -4.94 18.05
CA ARG A 5 -0.96 -4.27 17.03
C ARG A 5 -1.07 -5.12 15.76
N VAL A 6 -2.23 -5.10 15.15
CA VAL A 6 -2.55 -5.84 13.94
C VAL A 6 -2.43 -4.92 12.73
N LEU A 7 -1.50 -5.25 11.83
CA LEU A 7 -1.31 -4.56 10.56
C LEU A 7 -1.82 -5.42 9.40
N TRP A 8 -2.64 -4.85 8.53
CA TRP A 8 -3.00 -5.50 7.26
C TRP A 8 -2.26 -4.86 6.09
N VAL A 9 -1.50 -5.64 5.32
CA VAL A 9 -0.73 -5.17 4.16
C VAL A 9 -1.26 -5.81 2.88
N THR A 10 -1.69 -4.99 1.92
CA THR A 10 -2.07 -5.45 0.58
C THR A 10 -0.90 -5.33 -0.39
N GLY A 11 -0.86 -6.18 -1.43
CA GLY A 11 0.30 -6.24 -2.32
C GLY A 11 1.59 -6.71 -1.62
N ALA A 12 1.43 -7.47 -0.53
CA ALA A 12 2.51 -7.88 0.37
C ALA A 12 3.47 -8.92 -0.21
N GLY A 13 3.16 -9.56 -1.35
CA GLY A 13 3.98 -10.64 -1.90
C GLY A 13 5.30 -10.20 -2.55
N SER A 14 5.54 -8.89 -2.77
CA SER A 14 6.79 -8.42 -3.39
C SER A 14 6.98 -6.91 -3.21
N GLY A 15 8.15 -6.40 -3.61
CA GLY A 15 8.44 -4.97 -3.73
C GLY A 15 8.13 -4.17 -2.46
N MET A 16 7.48 -3.02 -2.64
CA MET A 16 7.20 -2.07 -1.55
C MET A 16 6.29 -2.64 -0.45
N GLY A 17 5.29 -3.47 -0.82
CA GLY A 17 4.39 -4.09 0.17
C GLY A 17 5.11 -5.11 1.05
N ARG A 18 5.98 -5.96 0.46
CA ARG A 18 6.84 -6.88 1.21
C ARG A 18 7.76 -6.10 2.15
N ALA A 19 8.47 -5.11 1.63
CA ALA A 19 9.39 -4.31 2.42
C ALA A 19 8.69 -3.56 3.56
N ALA A 20 7.50 -3.01 3.32
CA ALA A 20 6.68 -2.39 4.35
C ALA A 20 6.29 -3.39 5.45
N ALA A 21 5.80 -4.58 5.07
CA ALA A 21 5.42 -5.62 6.03
C ALA A 21 6.59 -6.01 6.94
N VAL A 22 7.76 -6.26 6.35
CA VAL A 22 8.97 -6.67 7.10
C VAL A 22 9.51 -5.54 7.98
N ALA A 23 9.55 -4.31 7.47
CA ALA A 23 10.12 -3.17 8.21
C ALA A 23 9.42 -2.86 9.54
N VAL A 24 8.14 -3.24 9.67
CA VAL A 24 7.33 -2.90 10.86
C VAL A 24 6.90 -4.12 11.68
N SER A 25 7.37 -5.32 11.31
CA SER A 25 6.86 -6.58 11.87
C SER A 25 7.23 -6.85 13.33
N ALA A 26 8.35 -6.34 13.81
CA ALA A 26 8.84 -6.62 15.16
C ALA A 26 7.77 -6.30 16.22
N GLY A 27 7.31 -7.34 16.94
CA GLY A 27 6.26 -7.23 17.95
C GLY A 27 4.86 -6.92 17.41
N ARG A 28 4.59 -7.11 16.11
CA ARG A 28 3.27 -6.92 15.48
C ARG A 28 2.72 -8.23 14.91
N ARG A 29 1.41 -8.26 14.73
CA ARG A 29 0.69 -9.26 13.93
C ARG A 29 0.45 -8.67 12.54
N VAL A 30 0.87 -9.38 11.47
CA VAL A 30 0.87 -8.85 10.10
C VAL A 30 0.07 -9.76 9.18
N ALA A 31 -1.09 -9.31 8.76
CA ALA A 31 -1.92 -9.95 7.73
C ALA A 31 -1.38 -9.55 6.34
N LEU A 32 -1.07 -10.54 5.53
CA LEU A 32 -0.39 -10.39 4.24
C LEU A 32 -1.32 -10.78 3.10
N SER A 33 -1.73 -9.81 2.27
CA SER A 33 -2.65 -10.06 1.17
C SER A 33 -2.03 -9.76 -0.20
N GLY A 34 -2.43 -10.57 -1.17
CA GLY A 34 -2.04 -10.48 -2.58
C GLY A 34 -2.54 -11.70 -3.34
N ARG A 35 -2.41 -11.71 -4.65
CA ARG A 35 -3.01 -12.76 -5.50
C ARG A 35 -2.28 -14.11 -5.48
N ARG A 36 -0.99 -14.13 -5.15
CA ARG A 36 -0.14 -15.31 -5.26
C ARG A 36 0.28 -15.78 -3.87
N THR A 37 -0.06 -17.01 -3.53
CA THR A 37 0.19 -17.59 -2.19
C THR A 37 1.68 -17.74 -1.89
N GLU A 38 2.46 -18.29 -2.80
CA GLU A 38 3.90 -18.57 -2.58
C GLU A 38 4.71 -17.30 -2.21
N PRO A 39 4.64 -16.17 -2.96
CA PRO A 39 5.31 -14.93 -2.55
C PRO A 39 4.82 -14.35 -1.22
N LEU A 40 3.57 -14.61 -0.83
CA LEU A 40 3.06 -14.21 0.49
C LEU A 40 3.67 -15.06 1.60
N GLN A 41 3.84 -16.37 1.38
CA GLN A 41 4.51 -17.29 2.32
C GLN A 41 5.99 -16.91 2.51
N GLU A 42 6.69 -16.55 1.43
CA GLU A 42 8.05 -16.00 1.54
C GLU A 42 8.09 -14.74 2.42
N THR A 43 7.12 -13.84 2.22
CA THR A 43 7.02 -12.62 3.04
C THR A 43 6.70 -12.95 4.49
N ALA A 44 5.82 -13.93 4.74
CA ALA A 44 5.48 -14.39 6.08
C ALA A 44 6.73 -14.89 6.82
N ALA A 45 7.54 -15.71 6.18
CA ALA A 45 8.80 -16.18 6.76
C ALA A 45 9.76 -15.02 7.13
N LEU A 46 9.83 -13.97 6.31
CA LEU A 46 10.63 -12.76 6.61
C LEU A 46 10.06 -11.97 7.78
N VAL A 47 8.73 -11.83 7.87
CA VAL A 47 8.03 -11.19 8.99
C VAL A 47 8.33 -11.93 10.30
N GLU A 48 8.24 -13.26 10.29
CA GLU A 48 8.53 -14.11 11.46
C GLU A 48 10.00 -14.03 11.87
N GLN A 49 10.93 -14.05 10.92
CA GLN A 49 12.36 -13.83 11.19
C GLN A 49 12.65 -12.47 11.80
N ALA A 50 11.87 -11.45 11.48
CA ALA A 50 11.99 -10.12 12.06
C ALA A 50 11.23 -9.94 13.39
N GLY A 51 10.64 -11.01 13.95
CA GLY A 51 10.00 -11.05 15.25
C GLY A 51 8.52 -10.64 15.25
N GLY A 52 7.85 -10.74 14.10
CA GLY A 52 6.40 -10.59 13.97
C GLY A 52 5.68 -11.93 13.94
N GLU A 53 4.33 -11.89 13.91
CA GLU A 53 3.44 -13.02 13.65
C GLU A 53 2.74 -12.76 12.30
N ALA A 54 2.72 -13.74 11.39
CA ALA A 54 2.17 -13.57 10.05
C ALA A 54 0.88 -14.37 9.81
N LEU A 55 -0.07 -13.76 9.08
CA LEU A 55 -1.27 -14.43 8.56
C LEU A 55 -1.34 -14.23 7.04
N VAL A 56 -1.27 -15.32 6.29
CA VAL A 56 -1.31 -15.28 4.82
C VAL A 56 -2.74 -15.37 4.32
N LEU A 57 -3.21 -14.34 3.61
CA LEU A 57 -4.56 -14.19 3.10
C LEU A 57 -4.54 -13.90 1.58
N PRO A 58 -4.45 -14.95 0.73
CA PRO A 58 -4.45 -14.76 -0.71
C PRO A 58 -5.80 -14.21 -1.18
N LEU A 59 -5.77 -13.05 -1.88
CA LEU A 59 -6.97 -12.43 -2.44
C LEU A 59 -6.66 -11.55 -3.65
N ASP A 60 -7.65 -11.35 -4.49
CA ASP A 60 -7.67 -10.25 -5.44
C ASP A 60 -8.37 -9.05 -4.78
N ALA A 61 -7.65 -7.95 -4.60
CA ALA A 61 -8.19 -6.75 -3.97
C ALA A 61 -9.33 -6.08 -4.76
N ARG A 62 -9.64 -6.55 -5.97
CA ARG A 62 -10.81 -6.12 -6.75
C ARG A 62 -12.09 -6.86 -6.34
N ASP A 63 -11.97 -7.98 -5.66
CA ASP A 63 -13.09 -8.82 -5.23
C ASP A 63 -13.57 -8.40 -3.81
N PRO A 64 -14.78 -7.82 -3.70
CA PRO A 64 -15.30 -7.37 -2.42
C PRO A 64 -15.59 -8.52 -1.44
N GLU A 65 -15.97 -9.70 -1.94
CA GLU A 65 -16.23 -10.87 -1.09
C GLU A 65 -14.92 -11.40 -0.49
N ALA A 66 -13.84 -11.45 -1.28
CA ALA A 66 -12.53 -11.84 -0.80
C ALA A 66 -11.96 -10.85 0.23
N ILE A 67 -12.24 -9.55 0.08
CA ILE A 67 -11.88 -8.52 1.08
C ILE A 67 -12.61 -8.78 2.40
N ALA A 68 -13.93 -9.01 2.36
CA ALA A 68 -14.75 -9.29 3.55
C ALA A 68 -14.27 -10.56 4.27
N GLN A 69 -14.02 -11.65 3.53
CA GLN A 69 -13.48 -12.89 4.08
C GLN A 69 -12.10 -12.70 4.74
N ALA A 70 -11.24 -11.89 4.14
CA ALA A 70 -9.94 -11.58 4.73
C ALA A 70 -10.08 -10.77 6.04
N GLN A 71 -10.98 -9.79 6.08
CA GLN A 71 -11.27 -9.03 7.31
C GLN A 71 -11.83 -9.95 8.41
N ASP A 72 -12.79 -10.81 8.08
CA ASP A 72 -13.36 -11.79 9.03
C ASP A 72 -12.29 -12.73 9.57
N ALA A 73 -11.36 -13.18 8.72
CA ALA A 73 -10.24 -14.02 9.13
C ALA A 73 -9.29 -13.31 10.10
N ILE A 74 -8.97 -12.02 9.84
CA ILE A 74 -8.17 -11.18 10.73
C ILE A 74 -8.93 -10.97 12.06
N GLY A 75 -10.21 -10.65 11.99
CA GLY A 75 -11.08 -10.48 13.16
C GLY A 75 -11.11 -11.73 14.03
N SER A 76 -11.26 -12.90 13.42
CA SER A 76 -11.31 -14.21 14.12
C SER A 76 -9.95 -14.57 14.75
N ALA A 77 -8.84 -14.27 14.07
CA ALA A 77 -7.50 -14.60 14.55
C ALA A 77 -7.00 -13.63 15.63
N TRP A 78 -7.29 -12.33 15.49
CA TRP A 78 -6.60 -11.28 16.25
C TRP A 78 -7.49 -10.15 16.76
N GLY A 79 -8.82 -10.25 16.55
CA GLY A 79 -9.79 -9.29 17.06
C GLY A 79 -9.95 -8.01 16.23
N GLY A 80 -9.45 -7.98 15.00
CA GLY A 80 -9.62 -6.86 14.07
C GLY A 80 -8.31 -6.17 13.68
N VAL A 81 -8.41 -5.12 12.86
CA VAL A 81 -7.28 -4.38 12.27
C VAL A 81 -7.00 -3.11 13.08
N ASP A 82 -5.72 -2.81 13.33
CA ASP A 82 -5.25 -1.55 13.95
C ASP A 82 -4.68 -0.57 12.93
N ASP A 83 -3.96 -1.08 11.93
CA ASP A 83 -3.30 -0.28 10.90
C ASP A 83 -3.42 -0.98 9.53
N VAL A 84 -3.40 -0.22 8.43
CA VAL A 84 -3.40 -0.80 7.09
C VAL A 84 -2.40 -0.13 6.17
N VAL A 85 -1.69 -0.94 5.37
CA VAL A 85 -0.81 -0.49 4.29
C VAL A 85 -1.36 -0.96 2.96
N LEU A 86 -1.77 -0.03 2.12
CA LEU A 86 -2.38 -0.26 0.83
C LEU A 86 -1.32 -0.11 -0.26
N SER A 87 -0.70 -1.23 -0.64
CA SER A 87 0.41 -1.29 -1.61
C SER A 87 0.07 -2.03 -2.90
N ALA A 88 -1.11 -2.64 -3.01
CA ALA A 88 -1.53 -3.26 -4.25
C ALA A 88 -1.65 -2.20 -5.37
N GLY A 89 -1.08 -2.48 -6.53
CA GLY A 89 -1.12 -1.56 -7.64
C GLY A 89 -0.91 -2.23 -9.00
N LEU A 90 -1.37 -1.57 -10.05
CA LEU A 90 -1.29 -2.01 -11.43
C LEU A 90 -0.95 -0.82 -12.34
N ASN A 91 -0.21 -1.10 -13.39
CA ASN A 91 -0.06 -0.24 -14.57
C ASN A 91 0.07 -1.14 -15.82
N THR A 92 0.07 -0.56 -17.01
CA THR A 92 0.20 -1.28 -18.28
C THR A 92 1.32 -0.67 -19.12
N PRO A 93 1.97 -1.45 -20.01
CA PRO A 93 2.94 -0.90 -20.97
C PRO A 93 2.30 0.09 -21.93
N GLN A 94 1.10 -0.22 -22.46
CA GLN A 94 0.27 0.68 -23.26
C GLN A 94 -0.47 1.62 -22.32
N ARG A 95 -0.08 2.90 -22.27
CA ARG A 95 -0.56 3.81 -21.21
C ARG A 95 -0.84 5.24 -21.66
N THR A 96 -0.76 5.50 -22.98
CA THR A 96 -1.08 6.81 -23.56
C THR A 96 -2.47 6.82 -24.13
N TRP A 97 -3.02 7.99 -24.45
CA TRP A 97 -4.30 8.11 -25.14
C TRP A 97 -4.33 7.40 -26.51
N ALA A 98 -3.17 7.19 -27.12
CA ALA A 98 -3.05 6.55 -28.42
C ALA A 98 -3.08 5.02 -28.38
N ASP A 99 -2.69 4.41 -27.27
CA ASP A 99 -2.41 2.96 -27.19
C ASP A 99 -3.08 2.22 -26.03
N GLN A 100 -3.56 2.90 -24.98
CA GLN A 100 -4.23 2.26 -23.85
C GLN A 100 -5.67 1.88 -24.22
N SER A 101 -6.04 0.61 -24.07
CA SER A 101 -7.43 0.18 -24.19
C SER A 101 -8.26 0.60 -22.97
N MET A 102 -9.58 0.80 -23.16
CA MET A 102 -10.47 1.10 -22.04
C MET A 102 -10.52 -0.02 -21.00
N ALA A 103 -10.46 -1.29 -21.43
CA ALA A 103 -10.42 -2.42 -20.51
C ALA A 103 -9.18 -2.40 -19.60
N GLU A 104 -8.01 -2.02 -20.13
CA GLU A 104 -6.79 -1.84 -19.34
C GLU A 104 -6.91 -0.64 -18.40
N ALA A 105 -7.45 0.48 -18.88
CA ALA A 105 -7.67 1.67 -18.05
C ALA A 105 -8.60 1.35 -16.87
N GLU A 106 -9.72 0.66 -17.12
CA GLU A 106 -10.67 0.22 -16.10
C GLU A 106 -10.01 -0.74 -15.09
N ALA A 107 -9.18 -1.69 -15.54
CA ALA A 107 -8.44 -2.59 -14.66
C ALA A 107 -7.46 -1.84 -13.75
N VAL A 108 -6.78 -0.81 -14.27
CA VAL A 108 -5.89 0.06 -13.48
C VAL A 108 -6.68 0.82 -12.42
N ILE A 109 -7.81 1.45 -12.80
CA ILE A 109 -8.68 2.18 -11.85
C ILE A 109 -9.26 1.22 -10.81
N ALA A 110 -9.75 0.05 -11.22
CA ALA A 110 -10.31 -0.95 -10.31
C ALA A 110 -9.29 -1.40 -9.26
N THR A 111 -8.01 -1.59 -9.66
CA THR A 111 -6.95 -2.02 -8.76
C THR A 111 -6.42 -0.90 -7.89
N ASN A 112 -6.10 0.27 -8.48
CA ASN A 112 -5.37 1.32 -7.78
C ASN A 112 -6.27 2.23 -6.94
N LEU A 113 -7.55 2.33 -7.27
CA LEU A 113 -8.49 3.22 -6.59
C LEU A 113 -9.66 2.47 -5.95
N ASN A 114 -10.45 1.71 -6.73
CA ASN A 114 -11.65 1.08 -6.20
C ASN A 114 -11.32 0.04 -5.10
N ALA A 115 -10.26 -0.74 -5.28
CA ALA A 115 -9.81 -1.68 -4.26
C ALA A 115 -9.39 -0.98 -2.97
N VAL A 116 -8.69 0.17 -3.07
CA VAL A 116 -8.31 0.98 -1.92
C VAL A 116 -9.55 1.47 -1.16
N LEU A 117 -10.54 2.01 -1.87
CA LEU A 117 -11.81 2.47 -1.27
C LEU A 117 -12.51 1.33 -0.51
N ARG A 118 -12.62 0.15 -1.13
CA ARG A 118 -13.28 -1.03 -0.51
C ARG A 118 -12.57 -1.52 0.75
N ILE A 119 -11.24 -1.58 0.72
CA ILE A 119 -10.47 -2.03 1.88
C ILE A 119 -10.56 -1.02 3.02
N VAL A 120 -10.50 0.28 2.71
CA VAL A 120 -10.69 1.34 3.71
C VAL A 120 -12.08 1.23 4.34
N ASP A 121 -13.14 1.09 3.53
CA ASP A 121 -14.52 0.92 4.02
C ASP A 121 -14.64 -0.30 4.94
N ALA A 122 -14.02 -1.42 4.57
CA ALA A 122 -14.03 -2.65 5.35
C ALA A 122 -13.33 -2.50 6.72
N VAL A 123 -12.20 -1.78 6.81
CA VAL A 123 -11.44 -1.67 8.07
C VAL A 123 -11.89 -0.51 8.96
N LEU A 124 -12.60 0.48 8.44
CA LEU A 124 -13.04 1.66 9.21
C LEU A 124 -13.81 1.31 10.50
N PRO A 125 -14.73 0.32 10.53
CA PRO A 125 -15.39 -0.07 11.77
C PRO A 125 -14.42 -0.50 12.86
N ASP A 126 -13.38 -1.29 12.51
CA ASP A 126 -12.36 -1.73 13.46
C ASP A 126 -11.55 -0.54 14.00
N LEU A 127 -11.07 0.34 13.09
CA LEU A 127 -10.27 1.51 13.45
C LEU A 127 -11.05 2.47 14.38
N ARG A 128 -12.34 2.70 14.08
CA ARG A 128 -13.24 3.51 14.92
C ARG A 128 -13.46 2.89 16.29
N ALA A 129 -13.67 1.57 16.34
CA ALA A 129 -13.89 0.86 17.60
C ALA A 129 -12.65 0.90 18.51
N ARG A 130 -11.46 0.95 17.93
CA ARG A 130 -10.19 1.09 18.64
C ARG A 130 -9.90 2.51 19.12
N GLY A 131 -10.53 3.52 18.52
CA GLY A 131 -10.27 4.93 18.80
C GLY A 131 -8.92 5.42 18.32
N GLU A 132 -8.22 4.62 17.50
CA GLU A 132 -6.95 4.97 16.84
C GLU A 132 -6.73 4.07 15.64
N GLY A 133 -5.94 4.53 14.66
CA GLY A 133 -5.52 3.72 13.53
C GLY A 133 -4.81 4.52 12.46
N GLN A 134 -4.02 3.83 11.63
CA GLN A 134 -3.33 4.47 10.52
C GLN A 134 -3.58 3.74 9.20
N VAL A 135 -3.90 4.54 8.18
CA VAL A 135 -4.06 4.11 6.79
C VAL A 135 -2.90 4.68 5.96
N VAL A 136 -1.94 3.85 5.59
CA VAL A 136 -0.84 4.27 4.71
C VAL A 136 -1.14 3.84 3.29
N VAL A 137 -1.36 4.80 2.40
CA VAL A 137 -1.67 4.54 0.98
C VAL A 137 -0.41 4.75 0.16
N ILE A 138 0.19 3.66 -0.35
CA ILE A 138 1.34 3.73 -1.26
C ILE A 138 0.85 4.15 -2.65
N SER A 139 1.06 5.42 -2.93
CA SER A 139 0.68 6.08 -4.18
C SER A 139 1.84 6.11 -5.18
N SER A 140 2.21 7.29 -5.65
CA SER A 140 3.29 7.50 -6.61
C SER A 140 3.72 8.96 -6.64
N TYR A 141 4.95 9.22 -6.99
CA TYR A 141 5.44 10.57 -7.34
C TYR A 141 4.56 11.25 -8.40
N SER A 142 4.01 10.47 -9.34
CA SER A 142 3.10 11.00 -10.37
C SER A 142 1.75 11.49 -9.84
N ALA A 143 1.40 11.18 -8.60
CA ALA A 143 0.23 11.75 -7.92
C ALA A 143 0.54 13.09 -7.25
N TRP A 144 1.78 13.28 -6.82
CA TRP A 144 2.26 14.52 -6.22
C TRP A 144 2.65 15.56 -7.29
N ARG A 145 3.32 15.11 -8.36
CA ARG A 145 3.77 15.96 -9.46
C ARG A 145 3.50 15.31 -10.80
N PHE A 146 2.91 16.03 -11.74
CA PHE A 146 2.61 15.52 -13.06
C PHE A 146 3.85 14.89 -13.72
N THR A 147 3.70 13.64 -14.14
CA THR A 147 4.73 12.87 -14.85
C THR A 147 4.17 12.41 -16.20
N PRO A 148 4.62 12.99 -17.32
CA PRO A 148 4.00 12.78 -18.65
C PRO A 148 3.88 11.31 -19.06
N TYR A 149 4.81 10.47 -18.66
CA TYR A 149 4.91 9.07 -19.09
C TYR A 149 4.40 8.06 -18.06
N ALA A 150 3.77 8.50 -16.96
CA ALA A 150 3.27 7.58 -15.94
C ALA A 150 2.05 6.79 -16.43
N GLY A 151 1.29 7.34 -17.36
CA GLY A 151 0.08 6.74 -17.93
C GLY A 151 -1.19 7.45 -17.49
N VAL A 152 -2.19 7.48 -18.38
CA VAL A 152 -3.44 8.24 -18.16
C VAL A 152 -4.22 7.70 -16.97
N ALA A 153 -4.61 6.42 -17.02
CA ALA A 153 -5.40 5.79 -15.96
C ALA A 153 -4.61 5.66 -14.65
N TYR A 154 -3.30 5.39 -14.75
CA TYR A 154 -2.42 5.30 -13.59
C TYR A 154 -2.34 6.64 -12.84
N SER A 155 -2.00 7.73 -13.56
CA SER A 155 -1.90 9.06 -12.95
C SER A 155 -3.23 9.49 -12.34
N ALA A 156 -4.35 9.30 -13.05
CA ALA A 156 -5.68 9.61 -12.52
C ALA A 156 -5.99 8.82 -11.25
N SER A 157 -5.75 7.49 -11.26
CA SER A 157 -6.01 6.65 -10.10
C SER A 157 -5.16 7.04 -8.89
N LYS A 158 -3.86 7.31 -9.10
CA LYS A 158 -2.95 7.66 -8.01
C LYS A 158 -3.20 9.06 -7.46
N SER A 159 -3.55 10.04 -8.31
CA SER A 159 -3.93 11.39 -7.87
C SER A 159 -5.21 11.40 -7.03
N ALA A 160 -6.19 10.55 -7.35
CA ALA A 160 -7.41 10.42 -6.57
C ALA A 160 -7.17 9.95 -5.12
N LEU A 161 -6.08 9.21 -4.86
CA LEU A 161 -5.73 8.74 -3.53
C LEU A 161 -5.36 9.88 -2.56
N ALA A 162 -4.87 11.02 -3.06
CA ALA A 162 -4.64 12.20 -2.24
C ALA A 162 -5.96 12.71 -1.63
N ALA A 163 -7.01 12.84 -2.45
CA ALA A 163 -8.33 13.26 -2.00
C ALA A 163 -8.95 12.24 -1.01
N LEU A 164 -8.72 10.94 -1.23
CA LEU A 164 -9.15 9.90 -0.31
C LEU A 164 -8.50 10.09 1.07
N CYS A 165 -7.19 10.23 1.14
CA CYS A 165 -6.46 10.43 2.40
C CYS A 165 -6.90 11.72 3.10
N GLN A 166 -7.06 12.82 2.36
CA GLN A 166 -7.53 14.10 2.89
C GLN A 166 -8.95 13.98 3.47
N THR A 167 -9.85 13.26 2.78
CA THR A 167 -11.22 13.04 3.25
C THR A 167 -11.24 12.19 4.51
N LEU A 168 -10.45 11.09 4.57
CA LEU A 168 -10.28 10.29 5.79
C LEU A 168 -9.81 11.16 6.95
N ASN A 169 -8.75 11.94 6.74
CA ASN A 169 -8.22 12.82 7.77
C ASN A 169 -9.22 13.88 8.26
N ALA A 170 -10.09 14.38 7.37
CA ALA A 170 -11.11 15.35 7.74
C ALA A 170 -12.29 14.73 8.51
N GLN A 171 -12.70 13.52 8.13
CA GLN A 171 -13.91 12.89 8.67
C GLN A 171 -13.64 11.99 9.88
N GLU A 172 -12.48 11.34 9.93
CA GLU A 172 -12.18 10.29 10.91
C GLU A 172 -11.22 10.75 12.03
N ALA A 173 -10.74 11.99 12.00
CA ALA A 173 -9.82 12.49 13.02
C ALA A 173 -10.39 12.41 14.45
N THR A 174 -11.71 12.60 14.61
CA THR A 174 -12.40 12.48 15.90
C THR A 174 -12.43 11.04 16.44
N HIS A 175 -12.22 10.07 15.58
CA HIS A 175 -12.08 8.66 15.92
C HIS A 175 -10.60 8.23 16.07
N GLY A 176 -9.65 9.17 16.02
CA GLY A 176 -8.22 8.88 16.10
C GLY A 176 -7.63 8.21 14.85
N VAL A 177 -8.38 8.14 13.75
CA VAL A 177 -7.91 7.56 12.49
C VAL A 177 -7.15 8.60 11.67
N ARG A 178 -5.99 8.21 11.15
CA ARG A 178 -5.08 9.05 10.37
C ARG A 178 -4.72 8.37 9.06
N ALA A 179 -4.66 9.11 7.98
CA ALA A 179 -4.26 8.60 6.67
C ALA A 179 -3.03 9.35 6.14
N CYS A 180 -2.09 8.62 5.55
CA CYS A 180 -0.92 9.17 4.89
C CYS A 180 -0.90 8.80 3.40
N HIS A 181 -0.82 9.80 2.54
CA HIS A 181 -0.59 9.67 1.11
C HIS A 181 0.92 9.58 0.86
N LEU A 182 1.46 8.35 0.78
CA LEU A 182 2.88 8.12 0.54
C LEU A 182 3.17 8.07 -0.96
N CYS A 183 4.01 8.99 -1.45
CA CYS A 183 4.35 9.18 -2.85
C CYS A 183 5.81 8.81 -3.16
N PRO A 184 6.13 7.54 -3.40
CA PRO A 184 7.47 7.15 -3.80
C PRO A 184 7.75 7.59 -5.24
N GLY A 185 9.01 8.00 -5.47
CA GLY A 185 9.59 8.13 -6.80
C GLY A 185 9.88 6.79 -7.46
N ASP A 186 10.92 6.74 -8.27
CA ASP A 186 11.34 5.51 -8.92
C ASP A 186 11.91 4.52 -7.89
N VAL A 187 11.29 3.35 -7.80
CA VAL A 187 11.69 2.26 -6.89
C VAL A 187 12.08 1.03 -7.70
N ASP A 188 13.22 0.42 -7.38
CA ASP A 188 13.71 -0.79 -8.03
C ASP A 188 12.90 -2.02 -7.59
N THR A 189 11.84 -2.33 -8.34
CA THR A 189 10.93 -3.44 -8.11
C THR A 189 10.55 -4.12 -9.42
N ASP A 190 9.95 -5.32 -9.35
CA ASP A 190 9.37 -5.99 -10.52
C ASP A 190 8.27 -5.18 -11.23
N PHE A 191 7.70 -4.17 -10.57
CA PHE A 191 6.72 -3.26 -11.17
C PHE A 191 7.29 -2.50 -12.38
N LEU A 192 8.61 -2.32 -12.44
CA LEU A 192 9.30 -1.71 -13.58
C LEU A 192 9.10 -2.48 -14.89
N ARG A 193 8.81 -3.79 -14.83
CA ARG A 193 8.48 -4.62 -16.01
C ARG A 193 7.20 -4.16 -16.72
N LEU A 194 6.36 -3.39 -16.05
CA LEU A 194 5.14 -2.80 -16.62
C LEU A 194 5.42 -1.47 -17.35
N ARG A 195 6.66 -0.99 -17.38
CA ARG A 195 7.02 0.22 -18.13
C ARG A 195 7.12 -0.08 -19.62
N PRO A 196 6.76 0.88 -20.50
CA PRO A 196 6.98 0.77 -21.95
C PRO A 196 8.46 0.50 -22.28
N VAL A 197 9.35 1.12 -21.53
CA VAL A 197 10.80 0.87 -21.59
C VAL A 197 11.27 0.50 -20.19
N VAL A 198 11.71 -0.75 -20.04
CA VAL A 198 12.22 -1.25 -18.77
C VAL A 198 13.62 -0.68 -18.54
N PRO A 199 13.89 0.00 -17.41
CA PRO A 199 15.21 0.54 -17.10
C PRO A 199 16.28 -0.55 -17.01
N GLY A 200 17.46 -0.28 -17.57
CA GLY A 200 18.62 -1.17 -17.45
C GLY A 200 19.19 -1.20 -16.02
N ALA A 201 20.10 -2.15 -15.76
CA ALA A 201 20.69 -2.36 -14.44
C ALA A 201 21.35 -1.09 -13.87
N GLU A 202 22.09 -0.33 -14.67
CA GLU A 202 22.75 0.90 -14.24
C GLU A 202 21.73 1.95 -13.76
N ALA A 203 20.66 2.19 -14.52
CA ALA A 203 19.61 3.15 -14.13
C ALA A 203 18.91 2.72 -12.83
N ARG A 204 18.76 1.42 -12.60
CA ARG A 204 18.12 0.87 -11.39
C ARG A 204 18.97 1.08 -10.13
N THR A 205 20.30 1.17 -10.23
CA THR A 205 21.15 1.43 -9.06
C THR A 205 20.95 2.83 -8.46
N ALA A 206 20.43 3.77 -9.24
CA ALA A 206 20.13 5.14 -8.80
C ALA A 206 18.70 5.31 -8.27
N MET A 207 17.86 4.26 -8.30
CA MET A 207 16.50 4.29 -7.79
C MET A 207 16.45 4.04 -6.28
N LEU A 208 15.29 4.33 -5.67
CA LEU A 208 15.01 3.87 -4.31
C LEU A 208 14.98 2.34 -4.29
N SER A 209 15.42 1.75 -3.19
CA SER A 209 15.16 0.35 -2.88
C SER A 209 13.75 0.19 -2.29
N PRO A 210 13.13 -1.00 -2.36
CA PRO A 210 11.90 -1.28 -1.61
C PRO A 210 12.02 -0.99 -0.11
N ASP A 211 13.21 -1.20 0.48
CA ASP A 211 13.47 -0.96 1.89
C ASP A 211 13.45 0.54 2.26
N ASP A 212 13.77 1.44 1.32
CA ASP A 212 13.60 2.88 1.54
C ASP A 212 12.12 3.22 1.76
N VAL A 213 11.23 2.60 0.99
CA VAL A 213 9.78 2.73 1.17
C VAL A 213 9.32 2.06 2.47
N GLY A 214 9.87 0.89 2.81
CA GLY A 214 9.61 0.22 4.09
C GLY A 214 9.94 1.10 5.28
N ARG A 215 11.10 1.79 5.27
CA ARG A 215 11.49 2.76 6.31
C ARG A 215 10.52 3.96 6.38
N ALA A 216 10.06 4.47 5.23
CA ALA A 216 9.09 5.55 5.18
C ALA A 216 7.73 5.12 5.78
N VAL A 217 7.25 3.92 5.47
CA VAL A 217 6.04 3.34 6.06
C VAL A 217 6.21 3.19 7.58
N ARG A 218 7.35 2.68 8.03
CA ARG A 218 7.66 2.54 9.45
C ARG A 218 7.64 3.90 10.17
N PHE A 219 8.25 4.93 9.59
CA PHE A 219 8.23 6.29 10.13
C PHE A 219 6.80 6.82 10.33
N VAL A 220 5.91 6.56 9.36
CA VAL A 220 4.50 6.95 9.48
C VAL A 220 3.81 6.16 10.60
N LEU A 221 3.91 4.82 10.59
CA LEU A 221 3.20 3.94 11.53
C LEU A 221 3.70 4.05 12.98
N GLU A 222 4.96 4.43 13.19
CA GLU A 222 5.54 4.65 14.53
C GLU A 222 5.38 6.09 15.02
N SER A 223 4.76 6.98 14.25
CA SER A 223 4.50 8.36 14.66
C SER A 223 3.51 8.40 15.83
N PRO A 224 3.76 9.26 16.85
CA PRO A 224 2.89 9.38 18.02
C PRO A 224 1.42 9.67 17.66
N PRO A 225 0.43 9.25 18.47
CA PRO A 225 -0.99 9.37 18.14
C PRO A 225 -1.46 10.78 17.80
N GLN A 226 -0.86 11.81 18.36
CA GLN A 226 -1.17 13.22 18.11
C GLN A 226 -0.52 13.77 16.83
N VAL A 227 0.36 13.00 16.17
CA VAL A 227 1.04 13.41 14.94
C VAL A 227 0.32 12.81 13.74
N ARG A 228 -0.06 13.66 12.79
CA ARG A 228 -0.62 13.26 11.50
C ARG A 228 0.35 13.64 10.40
N ILE A 229 0.69 12.67 9.57
CA ILE A 229 1.50 12.87 8.37
C ILE A 229 0.55 12.74 7.18
N ASP A 230 0.12 13.87 6.63
CA ASP A 230 -0.88 13.89 5.56
C ASP A 230 -0.31 13.37 4.23
N GLU A 231 0.91 13.79 3.92
CA GLU A 231 1.61 13.41 2.70
C GLU A 231 3.11 13.23 2.97
N LEU A 232 3.69 12.19 2.38
CA LEU A 232 5.11 11.94 2.44
C LEU A 232 5.64 11.62 1.04
N VAL A 233 6.51 12.48 0.53
CA VAL A 233 7.14 12.28 -0.78
C VAL A 233 8.59 11.88 -0.58
N ILE A 234 8.98 10.75 -1.16
CA ILE A 234 10.36 10.27 -1.18
C ILE A 234 10.77 9.96 -2.60
N SER A 235 11.93 10.41 -3.02
CA SER A 235 12.44 10.18 -4.38
C SER A 235 13.95 9.97 -4.37
N PRO A 236 14.49 9.24 -5.36
CA PRO A 236 15.93 9.15 -5.51
C PRO A 236 16.51 10.52 -5.87
N LEU A 237 17.77 10.77 -5.47
CA LEU A 237 18.47 12.03 -5.78
C LEU A 237 18.55 12.31 -7.28
N SER A 238 18.50 11.26 -8.12
CA SER A 238 18.54 11.37 -9.58
C SER A 238 17.21 11.82 -10.20
N GLN A 239 16.12 11.81 -9.43
CA GLN A 239 14.78 12.19 -9.91
C GLN A 239 14.52 13.66 -9.56
N ALA A 240 14.64 14.54 -10.54
CA ALA A 240 14.36 15.98 -10.42
C ALA A 240 12.91 16.32 -10.78
#